data_24aae771e56032fc4e81216eec5ddbef
#
_entry.id   24aae771e56032fc4e81216eec5ddbef
#
_cell.length_a   1.000
_cell.length_b   1.000
_cell.length_c   1.000
_cell.angle_alpha   90.00
_cell.angle_beta   90.00
_cell.angle_gamma   90.00
#
_symmetry.space_group_name_H-M   'P 1'
#
loop_
_entity.id
_entity.type
_entity.pdbx_description
1 polymer ?
#
loop_
_entity_poly.entity_id
_entity_poly.type
_entity_poly.pdbx_seq_one_letter_code
_entity_poly.pdbx_strand_id
1 'polypeptide(L)'
;MLAVALSVTLPAVGQSIPEKEQNAKSVAAFAMSQTTPTSARATTYPSYRVPIQVGATLSVEDLKDLKVYVGGMPFGVKFFTEGVTVVGFSEVEGKDGKVNPAAKAGLHAKDVILQIDGQPLSGAADLTDRIEKSNGKPLALHCRRGKNEFDVTLTPVYCPAEARYKTGIWVRDSGAGIGTVTFILPDSGAFAGLGHGICDADTGELVAMRRGTVSDVTISSVVRGAAGAPGELKGYFNAGKVGALLGNSTCGVWGMFSELPELESDPISVGLHDEIEEGDAYILSTLDSNKTERYDIKISNINRDAKGSKCFTVTVTDPDLIACSGGIVQGMSGSPIIQNGKLVGAVTHVLINDPTTGYGIFAENMLVNMPILAR
;
A
#
# COMPACT_ATOMS: atom_id res chain seq x y z
N MET A 1 17.34 19.64 7.99
CA MET A 1 16.81 19.22 6.70
C MET A 1 17.91 18.42 5.98
N LEU A 2 17.86 17.13 6.02
CA LEU A 2 18.74 16.28 5.22
C LEU A 2 17.85 15.22 4.58
N ALA A 3 17.70 15.32 3.26
CA ALA A 3 17.10 14.28 2.44
C ALA A 3 18.20 13.22 2.22
N VAL A 4 17.98 12.02 2.71
CA VAL A 4 18.83 10.86 2.39
C VAL A 4 18.13 10.05 1.31
N ALA A 5 18.60 10.19 0.09
CA ALA A 5 18.29 9.29 -1.00
C ALA A 5 19.08 7.99 -0.80
N LEU A 6 18.41 6.86 -0.61
CA LEU A 6 19.03 5.54 -0.60
C LEU A 6 18.93 4.95 -2.01
N SER A 7 20.06 5.00 -2.75
CA SER A 7 20.24 4.27 -3.99
C SER A 7 20.50 2.80 -3.67
N VAL A 8 19.61 1.92 -4.07
CA VAL A 8 19.83 0.47 -4.07
C VAL A 8 20.54 0.10 -5.38
N THR A 9 21.84 -0.17 -5.30
CA THR A 9 22.61 -0.79 -6.39
C THR A 9 22.32 -2.28 -6.44
N LEU A 10 21.71 -2.73 -7.53
CA LEU A 10 21.59 -4.15 -7.87
C LEU A 10 22.83 -4.59 -8.67
N PRO A 11 23.40 -5.78 -8.39
CA PRO A 11 24.50 -6.30 -9.20
C PRO A 11 24.00 -6.73 -10.59
N ALA A 12 24.75 -6.34 -11.62
CA ALA A 12 24.56 -6.80 -12.99
C ALA A 12 24.96 -8.28 -13.10
N VAL A 13 24.02 -9.16 -13.38
CA VAL A 13 24.30 -10.51 -13.88
C VAL A 13 23.50 -10.70 -15.16
N GLY A 14 24.24 -10.74 -16.26
CA GLY A 14 23.69 -11.10 -17.57
C GLY A 14 23.40 -12.60 -17.63
N GLN A 15 22.14 -12.96 -17.68
CA GLN A 15 21.64 -14.21 -18.23
C GLN A 15 20.21 -13.98 -18.73
N SER A 16 19.95 -14.40 -19.96
CA SER A 16 18.64 -14.34 -20.62
C SER A 16 17.65 -15.24 -19.88
N ILE A 17 16.60 -14.64 -19.32
CA ILE A 17 15.50 -15.33 -18.63
C ILE A 17 14.40 -15.63 -19.65
N PRO A 18 13.78 -16.83 -19.65
CA PRO A 18 12.69 -17.17 -20.59
C PRO A 18 11.45 -16.28 -20.40
N GLU A 19 10.77 -16.00 -21.50
CA GLU A 19 9.62 -15.07 -21.62
C GLU A 19 8.45 -15.31 -20.62
N LYS A 20 8.33 -16.51 -20.08
CA LYS A 20 7.31 -16.86 -19.08
C LYS A 20 7.56 -16.31 -17.66
N GLU A 21 8.79 -15.95 -17.32
CA GLU A 21 9.13 -15.35 -16.01
C GLU A 21 9.09 -13.82 -16.00
N GLN A 22 9.06 -13.17 -17.17
CA GLN A 22 8.99 -11.71 -17.27
C GLN A 22 7.65 -11.13 -16.77
N ASN A 23 6.57 -11.91 -16.81
CA ASN A 23 5.26 -11.48 -16.30
C ASN A 23 5.15 -11.45 -14.76
N ALA A 24 6.14 -11.98 -14.02
CA ALA A 24 6.10 -12.05 -12.56
C ALA A 24 6.71 -10.83 -11.85
N LYS A 25 7.35 -9.91 -12.59
CA LYS A 25 8.00 -8.71 -12.02
C LYS A 25 7.29 -7.40 -12.35
N SER A 26 5.98 -7.36 -12.22
CA SER A 26 5.27 -6.09 -12.09
C SER A 26 5.28 -5.70 -10.62
N VAL A 27 6.17 -4.78 -10.26
CA VAL A 27 6.26 -4.33 -8.87
C VAL A 27 5.20 -3.26 -8.64
N ALA A 28 4.18 -3.59 -7.85
CA ALA A 28 3.45 -2.59 -7.09
C ALA A 28 4.36 -2.15 -5.95
N ALA A 29 5.37 -1.34 -6.25
CA ALA A 29 6.25 -0.82 -5.23
C ALA A 29 5.58 0.36 -4.55
N PHE A 30 4.73 0.05 -3.60
CA PHE A 30 4.37 1.02 -2.57
C PHE A 30 5.64 1.28 -1.77
N ALA A 31 6.28 2.44 -1.97
CA ALA A 31 7.53 2.77 -1.29
C ALA A 31 7.29 2.85 0.22
N MET A 32 7.72 1.82 0.95
CA MET A 32 7.70 1.84 2.41
C MET A 32 8.84 2.73 2.89
N SER A 33 8.54 3.96 3.25
CA SER A 33 9.49 4.87 3.90
C SER A 33 9.78 4.38 5.31
N GLN A 34 11.06 4.16 5.63
CA GLN A 34 11.51 3.96 7.00
C GLN A 34 11.51 5.31 7.72
N THR A 35 10.45 5.61 8.47
CA THR A 35 10.48 6.73 9.41
C THR A 35 11.04 6.24 10.74
N THR A 36 12.26 6.61 11.07
CA THR A 36 12.76 6.59 12.45
C THR A 36 11.79 7.43 13.31
N PRO A 37 11.30 6.93 14.44
CA PRO A 37 10.42 7.72 15.30
C PRO A 37 11.27 8.79 15.99
N THR A 38 11.18 10.01 15.50
CA THR A 38 11.54 11.18 16.31
C THR A 38 10.51 11.25 17.43
N SER A 39 10.98 11.33 18.68
CA SER A 39 10.20 11.45 19.90
C SER A 39 9.07 12.46 19.74
N ALA A 40 7.86 11.99 19.36
CA ALA A 40 6.68 12.81 19.32
C ALA A 40 5.95 12.63 20.65
N ARG A 41 5.80 13.75 21.36
CA ARG A 41 4.92 13.90 22.51
C ARG A 41 3.57 13.26 22.18
N ALA A 42 3.10 12.37 23.07
CA ALA A 42 1.80 11.74 22.97
C ALA A 42 0.69 12.81 22.99
N THR A 43 0.24 13.22 21.82
CA THR A 43 -0.99 13.98 21.67
C THR A 43 -2.11 12.95 21.74
N THR A 44 -2.90 13.00 22.81
CA THR A 44 -4.17 12.28 22.93
C THR A 44 -5.13 12.78 21.88
N TYR A 45 -5.25 12.03 20.79
CA TYR A 45 -6.26 12.30 19.76
C TYR A 45 -7.62 11.80 20.26
N PRO A 46 -8.69 12.59 20.08
CA PRO A 46 -10.04 12.10 20.38
C PRO A 46 -10.28 10.85 19.54
N SER A 47 -10.60 9.74 20.20
CA SER A 47 -11.01 8.52 19.52
C SER A 47 -12.41 8.77 18.96
N TYR A 48 -12.49 9.11 17.67
CA TYR A 48 -13.77 9.07 16.96
C TYR A 48 -14.17 7.60 16.84
N ARG A 49 -14.96 7.11 17.79
CA ARG A 49 -15.75 5.91 17.62
C ARG A 49 -16.99 6.29 16.82
N VAL A 50 -16.85 6.40 15.52
CA VAL A 50 -18.00 6.26 14.63
C VAL A 50 -18.27 4.76 14.61
N PRO A 51 -19.45 4.29 15.00
CA PRO A 51 -19.81 2.89 14.83
C PRO A 51 -19.96 2.64 13.33
N ILE A 52 -18.88 2.19 12.70
CA ILE A 52 -18.91 1.78 11.31
C ILE A 52 -19.55 0.41 11.30
N GLN A 53 -20.79 0.32 10.84
CA GLN A 53 -21.38 -0.96 10.52
C GLN A 53 -20.76 -1.42 9.21
N VAL A 54 -19.92 -2.45 9.28
CA VAL A 54 -19.44 -3.17 8.10
C VAL A 54 -20.64 -3.97 7.59
N GLY A 55 -21.24 -3.49 6.51
CA GLY A 55 -22.40 -4.12 5.84
C GLY A 55 -21.97 -5.28 4.95
N ALA A 56 -22.96 -5.85 4.24
CA ALA A 56 -22.72 -6.79 3.16
C ALA A 56 -21.92 -6.10 2.02
N THR A 57 -21.20 -6.87 1.23
CA THR A 57 -20.61 -6.37 -0.02
C THR A 57 -21.69 -6.10 -1.06
N LEU A 58 -21.44 -5.12 -1.95
CA LEU A 58 -22.33 -4.84 -3.10
C LEU A 58 -22.34 -6.06 -4.03
N SER A 59 -23.52 -6.42 -4.51
CA SER A 59 -23.68 -7.36 -5.62
C SER A 59 -23.49 -6.61 -6.95
N VAL A 60 -23.21 -7.34 -8.03
CA VAL A 60 -23.10 -6.74 -9.37
C VAL A 60 -24.40 -6.05 -9.79
N GLU A 61 -25.55 -6.55 -9.36
CA GLU A 61 -26.85 -5.94 -9.64
C GLU A 61 -26.99 -4.56 -9.00
N ASP A 62 -26.47 -4.40 -7.77
CA ASP A 62 -26.49 -3.11 -7.06
C ASP A 62 -25.63 -2.04 -7.75
N LEU A 63 -24.70 -2.45 -8.63
CA LEU A 63 -23.79 -1.52 -9.31
C LEU A 63 -24.41 -0.86 -10.55
N LYS A 64 -25.49 -1.41 -11.13
CA LYS A 64 -26.09 -0.94 -12.37
C LYS A 64 -26.56 0.52 -12.29
N ASP A 65 -27.12 0.89 -11.14
CA ASP A 65 -27.62 2.24 -10.89
C ASP A 65 -26.69 3.08 -10.01
N LEU A 66 -25.56 2.51 -9.61
CA LEU A 66 -24.61 3.17 -8.72
C LEU A 66 -23.93 4.33 -9.45
N LYS A 67 -23.95 5.49 -8.79
CA LYS A 67 -23.17 6.66 -9.20
C LYS A 67 -22.11 6.96 -8.14
N VAL A 68 -20.96 7.36 -8.60
CA VAL A 68 -19.81 7.68 -7.73
C VAL A 68 -19.18 9.01 -8.15
N TYR A 69 -18.66 9.75 -7.22
CA TYR A 69 -17.72 10.82 -7.53
C TYR A 69 -16.41 10.20 -7.99
N VAL A 70 -15.87 10.70 -9.08
CA VAL A 70 -14.59 10.25 -9.61
C VAL A 70 -13.47 10.93 -8.85
N GLY A 71 -12.45 10.16 -8.47
CA GLY A 71 -11.25 10.66 -7.80
C GLY A 71 -10.25 11.29 -8.78
N GLY A 72 -9.00 10.83 -8.70
CA GLY A 72 -7.86 11.37 -9.45
C GLY A 72 -6.93 12.20 -8.57
N MET A 73 -7.40 12.60 -7.37
CA MET A 73 -6.58 13.30 -6.39
C MET A 73 -5.62 12.33 -5.67
N PRO A 74 -4.41 12.78 -5.32
CA PRO A 74 -3.47 11.99 -4.54
C PRO A 74 -3.94 11.89 -3.10
N PHE A 75 -3.65 10.77 -2.46
CA PHE A 75 -3.84 10.60 -1.02
C PHE A 75 -2.65 9.89 -0.40
N GLY A 76 -2.35 10.28 0.82
CA GLY A 76 -1.32 9.65 1.64
C GLY A 76 -1.93 8.61 2.55
N VAL A 77 -1.32 7.43 2.56
CA VAL A 77 -1.69 6.32 3.43
C VAL A 77 -0.61 6.12 4.47
N LYS A 78 -1.00 6.05 5.74
CA LYS A 78 -0.16 5.54 6.84
C LYS A 78 -0.91 4.43 7.53
N PHE A 79 -0.27 3.28 7.72
CA PHE A 79 -0.90 2.13 8.37
C PHE A 79 0.06 1.41 9.31
N PHE A 80 -0.53 0.68 10.25
CA PHE A 80 0.16 -0.23 11.15
C PHE A 80 -0.28 -1.65 10.86
N THR A 81 0.67 -2.57 10.87
CA THR A 81 0.43 -3.99 10.61
C THR A 81 -0.13 -4.69 11.85
N GLU A 82 -0.74 -5.84 11.65
CA GLU A 82 -1.00 -6.79 12.70
C GLU A 82 0.30 -7.49 13.07
N GLY A 83 0.74 -7.34 14.31
CA GLY A 83 2.07 -7.81 14.73
C GLY A 83 3.22 -6.99 14.13
N VAL A 84 4.43 -7.55 14.17
CA VAL A 84 5.65 -6.97 13.59
C VAL A 84 6.33 -7.95 12.65
N THR A 85 6.71 -7.48 11.46
CA THR A 85 7.43 -8.30 10.48
C THR A 85 8.94 -8.26 10.74
N VAL A 86 9.57 -9.40 10.85
CA VAL A 86 11.03 -9.54 10.97
C VAL A 86 11.66 -9.23 9.60
N VAL A 87 12.47 -8.18 9.52
CA VAL A 87 13.14 -7.78 8.26
C VAL A 87 14.60 -8.17 8.24
N GLY A 88 15.18 -8.52 9.37
CA GLY A 88 16.56 -8.95 9.46
C GLY A 88 17.04 -9.15 10.89
N PHE A 89 18.33 -9.44 11.01
CA PHE A 89 18.98 -9.72 12.28
C PHE A 89 20.34 -9.04 12.36
N SER A 90 20.74 -8.70 13.58
CA SER A 90 22.12 -8.33 13.92
C SER A 90 22.63 -9.17 15.08
N GLU A 91 23.95 -9.28 15.21
CA GLU A 91 24.56 -9.84 16.41
C GLU A 91 24.41 -8.86 17.59
N VAL A 92 24.25 -9.43 18.77
CA VAL A 92 24.25 -8.71 20.04
C VAL A 92 25.59 -9.00 20.74
N GLU A 93 26.30 -7.98 21.14
CA GLU A 93 27.53 -8.11 21.90
C GLU A 93 27.19 -8.34 23.39
N GLY A 94 27.19 -9.60 23.78
CA GLY A 94 26.96 -10.03 25.15
C GLY A 94 28.26 -10.12 25.96
N LYS A 95 28.18 -10.50 27.24
CA LYS A 95 29.35 -10.68 28.11
C LYS A 95 30.33 -11.73 27.58
N ASP A 96 29.80 -12.77 26.92
CA ASP A 96 30.58 -13.94 26.46
C ASP A 96 30.87 -13.87 24.94
N GLY A 97 30.71 -12.71 24.32
CA GLY A 97 30.95 -12.46 22.91
C GLY A 97 29.66 -12.20 22.11
N LYS A 98 29.80 -12.20 20.78
CA LYS A 98 28.71 -11.91 19.85
C LYS A 98 27.78 -13.11 19.68
N VAL A 99 26.53 -12.87 19.81
CA VAL A 99 25.47 -13.89 19.65
C VAL A 99 24.28 -13.33 18.88
N ASN A 100 23.53 -14.19 18.22
CA ASN A 100 22.26 -13.85 17.59
C ASN A 100 21.12 -14.65 18.27
N PRO A 101 20.47 -14.07 19.29
CA PRO A 101 19.42 -14.76 20.04
C PRO A 101 18.23 -15.13 19.17
N ALA A 102 17.86 -14.30 18.22
CA ALA A 102 16.73 -14.51 17.33
C ALA A 102 16.95 -15.68 16.37
N ALA A 103 18.12 -15.75 15.75
CA ALA A 103 18.47 -16.89 14.88
C ALA A 103 18.56 -18.20 15.68
N LYS A 104 19.08 -18.15 16.91
CA LYS A 104 19.08 -19.32 17.81
C LYS A 104 17.69 -19.79 18.20
N ALA A 105 16.71 -18.89 18.28
CA ALA A 105 15.31 -19.20 18.53
C ALA A 105 14.61 -19.79 17.30
N GLY A 106 15.23 -19.78 16.11
CA GLY A 106 14.65 -20.31 14.87
C GLY A 106 13.79 -19.30 14.12
N LEU A 107 13.89 -18.01 14.44
CA LEU A 107 13.25 -16.95 13.67
C LEU A 107 13.99 -16.73 12.34
N HIS A 108 13.21 -16.44 11.30
CA HIS A 108 13.71 -16.07 9.97
C HIS A 108 13.23 -14.68 9.57
N ALA A 109 13.92 -14.05 8.64
CA ALA A 109 13.37 -12.89 7.95
C ALA A 109 12.03 -13.27 7.29
N LYS A 110 11.08 -12.35 7.29
CA LYS A 110 9.70 -12.51 6.82
C LYS A 110 8.75 -13.19 7.82
N ASP A 111 9.20 -13.63 8.99
CA ASP A 111 8.30 -14.04 10.06
C ASP A 111 7.54 -12.83 10.59
N VAL A 112 6.29 -13.01 10.96
CA VAL A 112 5.48 -12.01 11.65
C VAL A 112 5.31 -12.44 13.10
N ILE A 113 5.78 -11.64 14.04
CA ILE A 113 5.57 -11.87 15.47
C ILE A 113 4.22 -11.27 15.85
N LEU A 114 3.26 -12.11 16.22
CA LEU A 114 1.89 -11.73 16.53
C LEU A 114 1.68 -11.49 18.02
N GLN A 115 2.29 -12.32 18.88
CA GLN A 115 2.10 -12.25 20.33
C GLN A 115 3.41 -12.52 21.07
N ILE A 116 3.48 -12.00 22.29
CA ILE A 116 4.52 -12.31 23.28
C ILE A 116 3.80 -12.72 24.57
N ASP A 117 4.16 -13.89 25.12
CA ASP A 117 3.58 -14.46 26.35
C ASP A 117 2.03 -14.48 26.32
N GLY A 118 1.46 -14.86 25.16
CA GLY A 118 0.02 -14.94 24.92
C GLY A 118 -0.70 -13.59 24.77
N GLN A 119 0.02 -12.47 24.79
CA GLN A 119 -0.55 -11.15 24.62
C GLN A 119 -0.24 -10.58 23.22
N PRO A 120 -1.24 -10.08 22.47
CA PRO A 120 -1.04 -9.47 21.18
C PRO A 120 0.03 -8.38 21.20
N LEU A 121 0.86 -8.33 20.17
CA LEU A 121 1.91 -7.33 20.03
C LEU A 121 1.36 -6.08 19.33
N SER A 122 1.56 -4.92 19.96
CA SER A 122 0.98 -3.66 19.46
C SER A 122 1.88 -2.91 18.45
N GLY A 123 3.14 -3.35 18.27
CA GLY A 123 4.11 -2.77 17.35
C GLY A 123 5.55 -2.93 17.84
N ALA A 124 6.48 -2.33 17.11
CA ALA A 124 7.94 -2.45 17.37
C ALA A 124 8.35 -1.87 18.73
N ALA A 125 7.71 -0.79 19.14
CA ALA A 125 7.98 -0.18 20.46
C ALA A 125 7.57 -1.12 21.60
N ASP A 126 6.42 -1.79 21.49
CA ASP A 126 5.92 -2.77 22.45
C ASP A 126 6.85 -4.01 22.51
N LEU A 127 7.33 -4.48 21.34
CA LEU A 127 8.34 -5.55 21.27
C LEU A 127 9.59 -5.17 22.07
N THR A 128 10.12 -3.98 21.83
CA THR A 128 11.32 -3.48 22.52
C THR A 128 11.12 -3.40 24.03
N ASP A 129 10.00 -2.82 24.48
CA ASP A 129 9.65 -2.67 25.90
C ASP A 129 9.53 -4.02 26.61
N ARG A 130 8.87 -5.01 25.98
CA ARG A 130 8.73 -6.37 26.55
C ARG A 130 10.06 -7.11 26.60
N ILE A 131 10.92 -6.95 25.59
CA ILE A 131 12.27 -7.51 25.61
C ILE A 131 13.09 -6.94 26.77
N GLU A 132 13.07 -5.62 26.98
CA GLU A 132 13.77 -4.97 28.08
C GLU A 132 13.22 -5.40 29.45
N LYS A 133 11.91 -5.42 29.62
CA LYS A 133 11.23 -5.82 30.87
C LYS A 133 11.38 -7.30 31.21
N SER A 134 11.72 -8.14 30.26
CA SER A 134 11.99 -9.55 30.51
C SER A 134 13.20 -9.78 31.45
N ASN A 135 14.11 -8.81 31.51
CA ASN A 135 15.37 -8.93 32.27
C ASN A 135 16.16 -10.20 31.90
N GLY A 136 16.16 -10.57 30.61
CA GLY A 136 16.83 -11.75 30.08
C GLY A 136 16.07 -13.07 30.27
N LYS A 137 14.87 -13.05 30.83
CA LYS A 137 14.02 -14.26 30.90
C LYS A 137 13.54 -14.64 29.50
N PRO A 138 13.41 -15.95 29.24
CA PRO A 138 12.81 -16.44 27.99
C PRO A 138 11.40 -15.86 27.78
N LEU A 139 11.10 -15.46 26.55
CA LEU A 139 9.81 -14.97 26.07
C LEU A 139 9.20 -15.98 25.11
N ALA A 140 7.94 -16.34 25.29
CA ALA A 140 7.19 -17.16 24.36
C ALA A 140 6.63 -16.29 23.24
N LEU A 141 7.10 -16.48 22.02
CA LEU A 141 6.61 -15.76 20.85
C LEU A 141 5.66 -16.65 20.04
N HIS A 142 4.49 -16.12 19.69
CA HIS A 142 3.60 -16.70 18.69
C HIS A 142 3.83 -15.98 17.36
N CYS A 143 4.21 -16.74 16.33
CA CYS A 143 4.69 -16.21 15.06
C CYS A 143 3.94 -16.83 13.89
N ARG A 144 3.93 -16.13 12.74
CA ARG A 144 3.43 -16.62 11.46
C ARG A 144 4.54 -16.57 10.41
N ARG A 145 4.71 -17.66 9.66
CA ARG A 145 5.59 -17.77 8.48
C ARG A 145 4.76 -18.21 7.29
N GLY A 146 4.49 -17.29 6.37
CA GLY A 146 3.51 -17.50 5.31
C GLY A 146 2.12 -17.79 5.90
N LYS A 147 1.59 -19.00 5.62
CA LYS A 147 0.28 -19.44 6.13
C LYS A 147 0.34 -20.24 7.43
N ASN A 148 1.54 -20.56 7.93
CA ASN A 148 1.72 -21.42 9.09
C ASN A 148 2.02 -20.59 10.34
N GLU A 149 1.31 -20.87 11.42
CA GLU A 149 1.59 -20.30 12.75
C GLU A 149 2.41 -21.29 13.57
N PHE A 150 3.31 -20.78 14.40
CA PHE A 150 4.21 -21.56 15.21
C PHE A 150 4.67 -20.76 16.44
N ASP A 151 5.13 -21.47 17.46
CA ASP A 151 5.65 -20.87 18.67
C ASP A 151 7.17 -21.09 18.77
N VAL A 152 7.86 -20.06 19.27
CA VAL A 152 9.30 -20.14 19.58
C VAL A 152 9.60 -19.47 20.91
N THR A 153 10.66 -19.94 21.57
CA THR A 153 11.16 -19.31 22.79
C THR A 153 12.39 -18.46 22.47
N LEU A 154 12.29 -17.17 22.73
CA LEU A 154 13.34 -16.17 22.50
C LEU A 154 13.94 -15.73 23.83
N THR A 155 15.25 -15.92 24.03
CA THR A 155 15.95 -15.49 25.24
C THR A 155 16.81 -14.26 24.93
N PRO A 156 16.45 -13.06 25.44
CA PRO A 156 17.23 -11.85 25.26
C PRO A 156 18.59 -11.93 25.94
N VAL A 157 19.59 -11.27 25.37
CA VAL A 157 20.96 -11.19 25.91
C VAL A 157 21.25 -9.76 26.35
N TYR A 158 21.87 -9.62 27.53
CA TYR A 158 22.29 -8.32 28.03
C TYR A 158 23.46 -7.80 27.22
N CYS A 159 23.34 -6.60 26.66
CA CYS A 159 24.37 -5.87 25.96
C CYS A 159 25.03 -4.86 26.92
N PRO A 160 26.26 -5.07 27.38
CA PRO A 160 26.89 -4.16 28.35
C PRO A 160 27.13 -2.76 27.79
N ALA A 161 27.40 -2.66 26.48
CA ALA A 161 27.66 -1.38 25.81
C ALA A 161 26.44 -0.46 25.79
N GLU A 162 25.23 -1.03 25.70
CA GLU A 162 23.96 -0.28 25.67
C GLU A 162 23.18 -0.38 26.98
N ALA A 163 23.68 -1.13 27.96
CA ALA A 163 23.08 -1.35 29.27
C ALA A 163 21.64 -1.84 29.25
N ARG A 164 21.28 -2.68 28.23
CA ARG A 164 19.92 -3.21 28.03
C ARG A 164 19.91 -4.61 27.46
N TYR A 165 18.76 -5.27 27.57
CA TYR A 165 18.53 -6.57 26.94
C TYR A 165 18.16 -6.43 25.48
N LYS A 166 18.74 -7.25 24.61
CA LYS A 166 18.54 -7.23 23.15
C LYS A 166 18.36 -8.64 22.59
N THR A 167 17.75 -8.70 21.43
CA THR A 167 17.53 -9.95 20.69
C THR A 167 18.18 -9.94 19.32
N GLY A 168 18.58 -8.76 18.85
CA GLY A 168 19.16 -8.58 17.52
C GLY A 168 18.14 -8.61 16.38
N ILE A 169 16.84 -8.55 16.66
CA ILE A 169 15.79 -8.56 15.65
C ILE A 169 15.61 -7.14 15.08
N TRP A 170 15.54 -7.06 13.76
CA TRP A 170 15.08 -5.87 13.05
C TRP A 170 13.65 -6.12 12.60
N VAL A 171 12.74 -5.19 12.92
CA VAL A 171 11.32 -5.34 12.63
C VAL A 171 10.73 -4.13 11.92
N ARG A 172 9.62 -4.37 11.20
CA ARG A 172 8.75 -3.36 10.61
C ARG A 172 7.33 -3.60 11.10
N ASP A 173 6.64 -2.54 11.51
CA ASP A 173 5.27 -2.58 12.04
C ASP A 173 4.34 -1.58 11.37
N SER A 174 4.84 -0.83 10.39
CA SER A 174 4.10 0.26 9.75
C SER A 174 4.60 0.52 8.34
N GLY A 175 3.77 1.18 7.56
CA GLY A 175 4.13 1.65 6.23
C GLY A 175 3.42 2.95 5.91
N ALA A 176 3.97 3.67 4.93
CA ALA A 176 3.38 4.87 4.38
C ALA A 176 3.67 4.96 2.88
N GLY A 177 2.76 5.58 2.13
CA GLY A 177 2.93 5.79 0.71
C GLY A 177 1.88 6.73 0.14
N ILE A 178 2.07 7.07 -1.14
CA ILE A 178 1.18 7.94 -1.90
C ILE A 178 0.49 7.07 -2.95
N GLY A 179 -0.79 7.30 -3.14
CA GLY A 179 -1.60 6.70 -4.19
C GLY A 179 -2.65 7.68 -4.71
N THR A 180 -3.53 7.20 -5.56
CA THR A 180 -4.62 7.99 -6.14
C THR A 180 -5.96 7.42 -5.71
N VAL A 181 -6.89 8.29 -5.29
CA VAL A 181 -8.29 7.96 -5.02
C VAL A 181 -8.96 7.61 -6.35
N THR A 182 -9.66 6.48 -6.41
CA THR A 182 -10.37 6.07 -7.62
C THR A 182 -11.78 6.62 -7.66
N PHE A 183 -12.52 6.42 -6.58
CA PHE A 183 -13.91 6.91 -6.47
C PHE A 183 -14.29 7.15 -5.01
N ILE A 184 -15.35 7.94 -4.84
CA ILE A 184 -15.97 8.23 -3.54
C ILE A 184 -17.48 7.99 -3.66
N LEU A 185 -18.05 7.25 -2.70
CA LEU A 185 -19.49 7.03 -2.60
C LEU A 185 -20.18 8.28 -2.05
N PRO A 186 -21.19 8.85 -2.74
CA PRO A 186 -21.80 10.14 -2.37
C PRO A 186 -22.40 10.15 -0.96
N ASP A 187 -23.14 9.11 -0.61
CA ASP A 187 -23.94 9.08 0.62
C ASP A 187 -23.11 8.88 1.89
N SER A 188 -21.98 8.16 1.80
CA SER A 188 -21.19 7.77 2.96
C SER A 188 -19.85 8.48 3.09
N GLY A 189 -19.30 9.01 1.99
CA GLY A 189 -17.91 9.46 1.93
C GLY A 189 -16.90 8.31 1.98
N ALA A 190 -17.38 7.08 1.79
CA ALA A 190 -16.51 5.94 1.64
C ALA A 190 -15.80 6.02 0.28
N PHE A 191 -14.54 5.64 0.24
CA PHE A 191 -13.72 5.72 -0.97
C PHE A 191 -12.95 4.43 -1.20
N ALA A 192 -12.53 4.21 -2.44
CA ALA A 192 -11.51 3.24 -2.80
C ALA A 192 -10.39 3.90 -3.62
N GLY A 193 -9.20 3.28 -3.55
CA GLY A 193 -8.02 3.75 -4.26
C GLY A 193 -7.00 2.65 -4.51
N LEU A 194 -5.91 2.99 -5.17
CA LEU A 194 -4.80 2.13 -5.59
C LEU A 194 -5.16 1.07 -6.65
N GLY A 195 -6.34 0.46 -6.61
CA GLY A 195 -6.74 -0.64 -7.50
C GLY A 195 -5.97 -1.95 -7.31
N HIS A 196 -5.04 -2.01 -6.38
CA HIS A 196 -4.28 -3.19 -5.98
C HIS A 196 -4.00 -3.15 -4.49
N GLY A 197 -3.71 -4.33 -3.91
CA GLY A 197 -3.37 -4.42 -2.49
C GLY A 197 -2.01 -3.81 -2.15
N ILE A 198 -1.91 -3.30 -0.93
CA ILE A 198 -0.61 -2.98 -0.34
C ILE A 198 0.01 -4.29 0.11
N CYS A 199 1.12 -4.66 -0.51
CA CYS A 199 1.88 -5.86 -0.17
C CYS A 199 3.18 -5.49 0.54
N ASP A 200 3.64 -6.36 1.41
CA ASP A 200 4.95 -6.25 2.03
C ASP A 200 6.04 -6.43 0.96
N ALA A 201 6.99 -5.51 0.91
CA ALA A 201 8.01 -5.48 -0.14
C ALA A 201 8.97 -6.69 -0.10
N ASP A 202 9.17 -7.29 1.07
CA ASP A 202 10.09 -8.39 1.27
C ASP A 202 9.43 -9.75 1.01
N THR A 203 8.14 -9.88 1.38
CA THR A 203 7.39 -11.13 1.25
C THR A 203 6.54 -11.20 -0.01
N GLY A 204 6.09 -10.06 -0.53
CA GLY A 204 5.09 -9.96 -1.59
C GLY A 204 3.66 -10.31 -1.12
N GLU A 205 3.46 -10.59 0.16
CA GLU A 205 2.16 -10.94 0.73
C GLU A 205 1.34 -9.67 1.04
N LEU A 206 0.01 -9.82 0.94
CA LEU A 206 -0.91 -8.75 1.30
C LEU A 206 -0.72 -8.36 2.78
N VAL A 207 -0.50 -7.07 3.04
CA VAL A 207 -0.30 -6.60 4.41
C VAL A 207 -1.60 -6.74 5.21
N ALA A 208 -1.54 -7.50 6.30
CA ALA A 208 -2.61 -7.55 7.30
C ALA A 208 -2.59 -6.23 8.10
N MET A 209 -3.51 -5.35 7.76
CA MET A 209 -3.59 -4.01 8.33
C MET A 209 -4.43 -4.00 9.60
N ARG A 210 -3.88 -3.53 10.71
CA ARG A 210 -4.59 -3.35 11.97
C ARG A 210 -5.36 -2.02 12.04
N ARG A 211 -4.74 -0.95 11.52
CA ARG A 211 -5.31 0.39 11.45
C ARG A 211 -4.58 1.22 10.41
N GLY A 212 -5.29 2.13 9.78
CA GLY A 212 -4.70 3.06 8.84
C GLY A 212 -5.33 4.44 8.92
N THR A 213 -4.63 5.42 8.41
CA THR A 213 -5.08 6.80 8.28
C THR A 213 -4.84 7.31 6.89
N VAL A 214 -5.71 8.19 6.46
CA VAL A 214 -5.61 8.94 5.20
C VAL A 214 -5.24 10.37 5.51
N SER A 215 -4.34 10.93 4.73
CA SER A 215 -3.90 12.32 4.82
C SER A 215 -3.88 12.93 3.43
N ASP A 216 -4.08 14.22 3.35
CA ASP A 216 -3.81 14.96 2.13
C ASP A 216 -2.34 14.91 1.79
N VAL A 217 -2.05 14.98 0.50
CA VAL A 217 -0.70 14.97 -0.05
C VAL A 217 -0.56 16.13 -1.03
N THR A 218 0.55 16.82 -0.92
CA THR A 218 1.01 17.76 -1.94
C THR A 218 2.08 17.08 -2.79
N ILE A 219 1.84 16.94 -4.09
CA ILE A 219 2.86 16.46 -5.02
C ILE A 219 3.86 17.59 -5.25
N SER A 220 5.13 17.30 -5.02
CA SER A 220 6.23 18.28 -5.14
C SER A 220 7.05 18.11 -6.42
N SER A 221 7.10 16.92 -6.97
CA SER A 221 7.80 16.63 -8.22
C SER A 221 7.46 15.24 -8.77
N VAL A 222 7.73 15.05 -10.05
CA VAL A 222 7.63 13.77 -10.73
C VAL A 222 9.04 13.27 -11.08
N VAL A 223 9.38 12.07 -10.67
CA VAL A 223 10.54 11.35 -11.21
C VAL A 223 10.07 10.61 -12.44
N ARG A 224 10.63 10.98 -13.58
CA ARG A 224 10.25 10.39 -14.87
C ARG A 224 10.59 8.91 -14.93
N GLY A 225 9.66 8.11 -15.44
CA GLY A 225 9.87 6.70 -15.74
C GLY A 225 10.69 6.53 -17.02
N ALA A 226 11.48 5.46 -17.06
CA ALA A 226 12.21 4.99 -18.22
C ALA A 226 12.22 3.47 -18.25
N ALA A 227 12.52 2.87 -19.40
CA ALA A 227 12.63 1.42 -19.50
C ALA A 227 13.63 0.86 -18.47
N GLY A 228 13.18 -0.07 -17.65
CA GLY A 228 13.96 -0.66 -16.56
C GLY A 228 13.98 0.15 -15.26
N ALA A 229 13.43 1.37 -15.23
CA ALA A 229 13.37 2.24 -14.05
C ALA A 229 11.99 2.90 -13.96
N PRO A 230 11.06 2.36 -13.16
CA PRO A 230 9.77 2.98 -12.96
C PRO A 230 9.95 4.34 -12.29
N GLY A 231 9.22 5.35 -12.77
CA GLY A 231 9.18 6.67 -12.15
C GLY A 231 8.31 6.71 -10.90
N GLU A 232 8.28 7.84 -10.22
CA GLU A 232 7.47 8.02 -9.02
C GLU A 232 6.96 9.46 -8.85
N LEU A 233 5.80 9.62 -8.26
CA LEU A 233 5.33 10.90 -7.73
C LEU A 233 5.97 11.13 -6.37
N LYS A 234 6.69 12.22 -6.21
CA LYS A 234 7.23 12.66 -4.93
C LYS A 234 6.34 13.70 -4.31
N GLY A 235 6.05 13.55 -3.04
CA GLY A 235 5.20 14.46 -2.31
C GLY A 235 5.44 14.40 -0.81
N TYR A 236 4.73 15.23 -0.09
CA TYR A 236 4.73 15.24 1.36
C TYR A 236 3.32 15.22 1.90
N PHE A 237 3.17 14.57 3.04
CA PHE A 237 1.91 14.49 3.75
C PHE A 237 1.63 15.83 4.42
N ASN A 238 0.48 16.41 4.12
CA ASN A 238 0.02 17.61 4.79
C ASN A 238 -0.33 17.35 6.26
N ALA A 239 -0.36 18.39 7.07
CA ALA A 239 -0.73 18.25 8.47
C ALA A 239 -2.21 17.85 8.59
N GLY A 240 -2.47 16.90 9.47
CA GLY A 240 -3.82 16.43 9.75
C GLY A 240 -4.15 15.07 9.13
N LYS A 241 -5.30 14.56 9.51
CA LYS A 241 -5.90 13.33 8.98
C LYS A 241 -7.22 13.71 8.35
N VAL A 242 -7.40 13.33 7.10
CA VAL A 242 -8.64 13.60 6.36
C VAL A 242 -9.58 12.40 6.34
N GLY A 243 -9.11 11.23 6.80
CA GLY A 243 -9.94 10.04 6.84
C GLY A 243 -9.27 8.85 7.53
N ALA A 244 -10.01 7.75 7.58
CA ALA A 244 -9.56 6.44 8.06
C ALA A 244 -9.39 5.48 6.88
N LEU A 245 -8.27 4.76 6.86
CA LEU A 245 -8.11 3.60 5.99
C LEU A 245 -8.64 2.39 6.76
N LEU A 246 -9.61 1.69 6.18
CA LEU A 246 -10.39 0.65 6.86
C LEU A 246 -10.09 -0.75 6.34
N GLY A 247 -9.55 -0.86 5.12
CA GLY A 247 -9.20 -2.16 4.59
C GLY A 247 -8.18 -2.13 3.47
N ASN A 248 -7.57 -3.29 3.27
CA ASN A 248 -6.60 -3.61 2.24
C ASN A 248 -6.98 -4.95 1.62
N SER A 249 -7.27 -4.96 0.34
CA SER A 249 -7.63 -6.15 -0.41
C SER A 249 -6.77 -6.30 -1.67
N THR A 250 -6.85 -7.42 -2.35
CA THR A 250 -6.16 -7.61 -3.64
C THR A 250 -6.64 -6.67 -4.75
N CYS A 251 -7.82 -6.07 -4.57
CA CYS A 251 -8.46 -5.15 -5.52
C CYS A 251 -8.32 -3.68 -5.13
N GLY A 252 -7.54 -3.36 -4.11
CA GLY A 252 -7.29 -2.00 -3.66
C GLY A 252 -7.47 -1.79 -2.17
N VAL A 253 -7.32 -0.55 -1.76
CA VAL A 253 -7.60 -0.11 -0.40
C VAL A 253 -8.91 0.66 -0.37
N TRP A 254 -9.57 0.63 0.78
CA TRP A 254 -10.81 1.34 0.98
C TRP A 254 -10.85 1.96 2.38
N GLY A 255 -11.61 3.04 2.49
CA GLY A 255 -11.70 3.80 3.72
C GLY A 255 -12.88 4.77 3.70
N MET A 256 -12.83 5.74 4.61
CA MET A 256 -13.86 6.76 4.74
C MET A 256 -13.21 8.11 5.00
N PHE A 257 -13.60 9.12 4.26
CA PHE A 257 -13.23 10.49 4.55
C PHE A 257 -14.02 11.01 5.77
N SER A 258 -13.37 11.82 6.61
CA SER A 258 -14.02 12.49 7.74
C SER A 258 -15.00 13.55 7.25
N GLU A 259 -14.60 14.28 6.22
CA GLU A 259 -15.41 15.23 5.46
C GLU A 259 -15.14 14.97 3.98
N LEU A 260 -16.16 15.16 3.13
CA LEU A 260 -15.98 15.01 1.69
C LEU A 260 -14.96 16.05 1.20
N PRO A 261 -13.97 15.65 0.38
CA PRO A 261 -13.10 16.63 -0.27
C PRO A 261 -13.91 17.51 -1.24
N GLU A 262 -13.35 18.64 -1.62
CA GLU A 262 -13.92 19.44 -2.71
C GLU A 262 -13.92 18.62 -4.00
N LEU A 263 -15.09 18.47 -4.61
CA LEU A 263 -15.31 17.68 -5.82
C LEU A 263 -15.79 18.61 -6.93
N GLU A 264 -15.10 18.57 -8.06
CA GLU A 264 -15.34 19.49 -9.18
C GLU A 264 -16.45 19.02 -10.14
N SER A 265 -16.94 17.78 -10.00
CA SER A 265 -17.89 17.18 -10.96
C SER A 265 -19.03 16.44 -10.26
N ASP A 266 -20.15 16.30 -11.00
CA ASP A 266 -21.26 15.46 -10.58
C ASP A 266 -20.89 13.96 -10.57
N PRO A 267 -21.59 13.14 -9.77
CA PRO A 267 -21.38 11.69 -9.76
C PRO A 267 -21.74 11.06 -11.12
N ILE A 268 -20.87 10.18 -11.62
CA ILE A 268 -21.09 9.42 -12.85
C ILE A 268 -21.41 7.95 -12.56
N SER A 269 -22.02 7.28 -13.54
CA SER A 269 -22.35 5.86 -13.43
C SER A 269 -21.10 4.99 -13.47
N VAL A 270 -21.15 3.85 -12.81
CA VAL A 270 -20.14 2.79 -12.92
C VAL A 270 -20.40 1.98 -14.20
N GLY A 271 -19.33 1.69 -14.95
CA GLY A 271 -19.38 0.78 -16.09
C GLY A 271 -19.01 -0.64 -15.62
N LEU A 272 -19.84 -1.61 -16.00
CA LEU A 272 -19.59 -3.02 -15.68
C LEU A 272 -18.57 -3.64 -16.66
N HIS A 273 -17.98 -4.76 -16.28
CA HIS A 273 -16.93 -5.42 -17.07
C HIS A 273 -17.35 -5.83 -18.49
N ASP A 274 -18.64 -6.05 -18.74
CA ASP A 274 -19.22 -6.37 -20.05
C ASP A 274 -19.45 -5.13 -20.94
N GLU A 275 -19.51 -3.93 -20.35
CA GLU A 275 -19.69 -2.66 -21.05
C GLU A 275 -18.37 -2.02 -21.50
N ILE A 276 -17.21 -2.54 -21.04
CA ILE A 276 -15.90 -1.98 -21.37
C ILE A 276 -15.46 -2.48 -22.74
N GLU A 277 -15.00 -1.57 -23.60
CA GLU A 277 -14.54 -1.86 -24.95
C GLU A 277 -13.07 -1.54 -25.13
N GLU A 278 -12.40 -2.27 -26.03
CA GLU A 278 -11.06 -1.88 -26.47
C GLU A 278 -11.12 -0.58 -27.28
N GLY A 279 -10.19 0.33 -27.02
CA GLY A 279 -10.16 1.62 -27.68
C GLY A 279 -9.88 2.78 -26.74
N ASP A 280 -10.33 3.96 -27.15
CA ASP A 280 -10.02 5.21 -26.47
C ASP A 280 -10.75 5.33 -25.12
N ALA A 281 -10.03 5.83 -24.13
CA ALA A 281 -10.48 6.15 -22.80
C ALA A 281 -9.58 7.27 -22.23
N TYR A 282 -9.84 7.70 -21.01
CA TYR A 282 -8.94 8.63 -20.32
C TYR A 282 -8.84 8.31 -18.83
N ILE A 283 -7.76 8.78 -18.22
CA ILE A 283 -7.55 8.75 -16.78
C ILE A 283 -7.60 10.15 -16.20
N LEU A 284 -7.92 10.24 -14.91
CA LEU A 284 -7.72 11.44 -14.13
C LEU A 284 -6.56 11.20 -13.14
N SER A 285 -5.60 12.12 -13.11
CA SER A 285 -4.45 12.01 -12.22
C SER A 285 -3.91 13.40 -11.88
N THR A 286 -3.26 13.50 -10.74
CA THR A 286 -2.59 14.71 -10.28
C THR A 286 -1.09 14.48 -10.29
N LEU A 287 -0.37 15.20 -11.17
CA LEU A 287 1.08 15.06 -11.33
C LEU A 287 1.86 16.21 -10.71
N ASP A 288 1.44 17.42 -10.99
CA ASP A 288 2.01 18.64 -10.44
C ASP A 288 0.88 19.62 -10.08
N SER A 289 1.22 20.82 -9.63
CA SER A 289 0.26 21.91 -9.34
C SER A 289 -0.94 21.54 -8.43
N ASN A 290 -1.01 20.34 -7.89
CA ASN A 290 -2.13 19.78 -7.10
C ASN A 290 -3.49 19.85 -7.80
N LYS A 291 -3.50 19.91 -9.14
CA LYS A 291 -4.69 19.87 -9.96
C LYS A 291 -4.85 18.50 -10.61
N THR A 292 -6.03 17.92 -10.48
CA THR A 292 -6.39 16.72 -11.21
C THR A 292 -6.64 17.05 -12.66
N GLU A 293 -5.94 16.36 -13.56
CA GLU A 293 -6.03 16.58 -15.01
C GLU A 293 -6.40 15.29 -15.72
N ARG A 294 -6.94 15.46 -16.93
CA ARG A 294 -7.31 14.37 -17.82
C ARG A 294 -6.14 14.02 -18.72
N TYR A 295 -5.87 12.71 -18.87
CA TYR A 295 -4.87 12.18 -19.82
C TYR A 295 -5.45 11.05 -20.66
N ASP A 296 -5.24 11.10 -21.95
CA ASP A 296 -5.78 10.13 -22.89
C ASP A 296 -4.99 8.82 -22.88
N ILE A 297 -5.72 7.71 -22.91
CA ILE A 297 -5.19 6.34 -22.91
C ILE A 297 -5.93 5.47 -23.93
N LYS A 298 -5.40 4.27 -24.18
CA LYS A 298 -6.12 3.19 -24.85
C LYS A 298 -6.24 1.96 -23.96
N ILE A 299 -7.43 1.35 -23.99
CA ILE A 299 -7.71 0.05 -23.36
C ILE A 299 -7.54 -1.05 -24.42
N SER A 300 -6.88 -2.15 -24.02
CA SER A 300 -6.72 -3.35 -24.86
C SER A 300 -6.58 -4.61 -24.00
N ASN A 301 -6.63 -5.78 -24.64
CA ASN A 301 -6.43 -7.08 -23.99
C ASN A 301 -7.34 -7.29 -22.76
N ILE A 302 -8.64 -7.06 -22.94
CA ILE A 302 -9.64 -7.17 -21.86
C ILE A 302 -9.86 -8.65 -21.51
N ASN A 303 -9.56 -9.01 -20.26
CA ASN A 303 -9.90 -10.30 -19.67
C ASN A 303 -11.12 -10.12 -18.73
N ARG A 304 -12.33 -10.37 -19.23
CA ARG A 304 -13.59 -10.18 -18.47
C ARG A 304 -13.75 -11.11 -17.27
N ASP A 305 -13.06 -12.24 -17.26
CA ASP A 305 -13.11 -13.21 -16.16
C ASP A 305 -12.12 -12.88 -15.02
N ALA A 306 -11.25 -11.89 -15.21
CA ALA A 306 -10.27 -11.51 -14.21
C ALA A 306 -10.92 -10.91 -12.97
N LYS A 307 -10.59 -11.48 -11.79
CA LYS A 307 -11.10 -11.02 -10.48
C LYS A 307 -10.07 -10.25 -9.64
N GLY A 308 -8.87 -10.07 -10.15
CA GLY A 308 -7.77 -9.36 -9.48
C GLY A 308 -7.52 -7.98 -10.08
N SER A 309 -6.33 -7.46 -9.85
CA SER A 309 -5.91 -6.09 -10.22
C SER A 309 -5.35 -5.95 -11.65
N LYS A 310 -5.37 -7.00 -12.47
CA LYS A 310 -4.88 -6.99 -13.86
C LYS A 310 -5.95 -7.53 -14.80
N CYS A 311 -6.91 -6.68 -15.13
CA CYS A 311 -8.07 -7.06 -15.95
C CYS A 311 -7.91 -6.73 -17.42
N PHE A 312 -7.18 -5.67 -17.72
CA PHE A 312 -6.91 -5.20 -19.09
C PHE A 312 -5.61 -4.41 -19.16
N THR A 313 -5.12 -4.19 -20.36
CA THR A 313 -3.94 -3.38 -20.62
C THR A 313 -4.35 -1.91 -20.82
N VAL A 314 -3.57 -1.00 -20.25
CA VAL A 314 -3.69 0.44 -20.42
C VAL A 314 -2.43 0.95 -21.14
N THR A 315 -2.60 1.64 -22.26
CA THR A 315 -1.49 2.30 -22.97
C THR A 315 -1.72 3.81 -22.97
N VAL A 316 -0.75 4.55 -22.43
CA VAL A 316 -0.78 6.02 -22.43
C VAL A 316 -0.57 6.52 -23.86
N THR A 317 -1.49 7.36 -24.34
CA THR A 317 -1.39 8.01 -25.67
C THR A 317 -1.24 9.51 -25.55
N ASP A 318 -1.47 10.06 -24.35
CA ASP A 318 -1.38 11.48 -24.06
C ASP A 318 0.06 11.98 -24.13
N PRO A 319 0.37 12.94 -25.02
CA PRO A 319 1.73 13.44 -25.20
C PRO A 319 2.25 14.24 -24.00
N ASP A 320 1.38 14.92 -23.27
CA ASP A 320 1.77 15.74 -22.12
C ASP A 320 2.12 14.84 -20.92
N LEU A 321 1.35 13.77 -20.69
CA LEU A 321 1.69 12.75 -19.71
C LEU A 321 3.03 12.07 -20.03
N ILE A 322 3.25 11.67 -21.30
CA ILE A 322 4.51 11.07 -21.73
C ILE A 322 5.68 12.05 -21.58
N ALA A 323 5.48 13.32 -21.91
CA ALA A 323 6.51 14.34 -21.76
C ALA A 323 6.85 14.61 -20.30
N CYS A 324 5.87 14.67 -19.42
CA CYS A 324 6.03 14.98 -17.99
C CYS A 324 6.63 13.79 -17.22
N SER A 325 5.96 12.64 -17.25
CA SER A 325 6.28 11.48 -16.40
C SER A 325 6.94 10.31 -17.12
N GLY A 326 6.98 10.31 -18.44
CA GLY A 326 7.44 9.17 -19.26
C GLY A 326 6.37 8.08 -19.40
N GLY A 327 5.19 8.26 -18.85
CA GLY A 327 4.08 7.32 -18.82
C GLY A 327 3.50 7.13 -17.41
N ILE A 328 3.08 5.92 -17.08
CA ILE A 328 2.54 5.59 -15.76
C ILE A 328 3.70 5.51 -14.76
N VAL A 329 3.59 6.21 -13.61
CA VAL A 329 4.60 6.23 -12.56
C VAL A 329 3.99 5.79 -11.22
N GLN A 330 4.82 5.41 -10.27
CA GLN A 330 4.39 5.06 -8.91
C GLN A 330 3.68 6.27 -8.26
N GLY A 331 2.57 6.03 -7.62
CA GLY A 331 1.65 7.05 -7.10
C GLY A 331 0.43 7.27 -7.99
N MET A 332 0.48 6.96 -9.29
CA MET A 332 -0.69 6.99 -10.17
C MET A 332 -1.60 5.76 -10.01
N SER A 333 -1.18 4.74 -9.26
CA SER A 333 -2.04 3.60 -8.93
C SER A 333 -3.34 4.08 -8.28
N GLY A 334 -4.48 3.68 -8.82
CA GLY A 334 -5.80 4.16 -8.45
C GLY A 334 -6.35 5.28 -9.34
N SER A 335 -5.56 5.86 -10.28
CA SER A 335 -6.08 6.85 -11.23
C SER A 335 -7.31 6.27 -11.94
N PRO A 336 -8.50 6.90 -11.79
CA PRO A 336 -9.73 6.39 -12.38
C PRO A 336 -9.67 6.41 -13.89
N ILE A 337 -10.24 5.37 -14.50
CA ILE A 337 -10.34 5.21 -15.95
C ILE A 337 -11.78 5.44 -16.35
N ILE A 338 -11.99 6.38 -17.25
CA ILE A 338 -13.30 6.77 -17.74
C ILE A 338 -13.42 6.42 -19.23
N GLN A 339 -14.47 5.72 -19.59
CA GLN A 339 -14.83 5.42 -20.97
C GLN A 339 -16.33 5.64 -21.16
N ASN A 340 -16.73 6.30 -22.25
CA ASN A 340 -18.14 6.58 -22.58
C ASN A 340 -18.92 7.27 -21.44
N GLY A 341 -18.25 8.13 -20.65
CA GLY A 341 -18.86 8.85 -19.52
C GLY A 341 -19.11 8.01 -18.26
N LYS A 342 -18.60 6.78 -18.20
CA LYS A 342 -18.71 5.88 -17.04
C LYS A 342 -17.35 5.63 -16.41
N LEU A 343 -17.30 5.43 -15.08
CA LEU A 343 -16.12 4.91 -14.39
C LEU A 343 -15.99 3.42 -14.67
N VAL A 344 -15.03 3.03 -15.49
CA VAL A 344 -14.85 1.61 -15.89
C VAL A 344 -13.76 0.90 -15.08
N GLY A 345 -12.84 1.64 -14.47
CA GLY A 345 -11.75 1.01 -13.72
C GLY A 345 -10.75 1.99 -13.15
N ALA A 346 -9.58 1.45 -12.82
CA ALA A 346 -8.45 2.22 -12.31
C ALA A 346 -7.12 1.66 -12.85
N VAL A 347 -6.12 2.54 -12.99
CA VAL A 347 -4.73 2.15 -13.26
C VAL A 347 -4.16 1.44 -12.04
N THR A 348 -3.44 0.34 -12.23
CA THR A 348 -2.89 -0.44 -11.11
C THR A 348 -1.39 -0.58 -11.14
N HIS A 349 -0.83 -1.17 -12.18
CA HIS A 349 0.60 -1.50 -12.28
C HIS A 349 1.17 -0.96 -13.59
N VAL A 350 2.42 -0.54 -13.55
CA VAL A 350 3.19 -0.16 -14.74
C VAL A 350 4.10 -1.32 -15.17
N LEU A 351 4.34 -1.46 -16.47
CA LEU A 351 5.35 -2.38 -16.97
C LEU A 351 6.74 -1.76 -16.80
N ILE A 352 7.65 -2.46 -16.14
CA ILE A 352 9.00 -1.94 -15.82
C ILE A 352 9.77 -1.57 -17.08
N ASN A 353 9.62 -2.35 -18.16
CA ASN A 353 10.36 -2.13 -19.41
C ASN A 353 9.67 -1.17 -20.38
N ASP A 354 8.43 -0.78 -20.10
CA ASP A 354 7.66 0.16 -20.91
C ASP A 354 6.72 0.97 -20.01
N PRO A 355 7.16 2.14 -19.53
CA PRO A 355 6.33 2.98 -18.66
C PRO A 355 5.05 3.53 -19.32
N THR A 356 4.96 3.50 -20.65
CA THR A 356 3.74 3.93 -21.35
C THR A 356 2.65 2.88 -21.29
N THR A 357 2.96 1.66 -20.84
CA THR A 357 2.02 0.54 -20.76
C THR A 357 1.88 0.06 -19.31
N GLY A 358 0.66 -0.26 -18.92
CA GLY A 358 0.33 -0.78 -17.59
C GLY A 358 -0.91 -1.66 -17.60
N TYR A 359 -1.40 -1.96 -16.43
CA TYR A 359 -2.63 -2.73 -16.21
C TYR A 359 -3.71 -1.86 -15.57
N GLY A 360 -4.97 -2.20 -15.87
CA GLY A 360 -6.14 -1.67 -15.20
C GLY A 360 -6.94 -2.77 -14.50
N ILE A 361 -7.67 -2.36 -13.47
CA ILE A 361 -8.68 -3.17 -12.76
C ILE A 361 -10.07 -2.66 -13.14
N PHE A 362 -11.06 -3.54 -13.19
CA PHE A 362 -12.46 -3.13 -13.29
C PHE A 362 -12.93 -2.40 -12.04
N ALA A 363 -13.67 -1.31 -12.18
CA ALA A 363 -14.31 -0.61 -11.07
C ALA A 363 -15.22 -1.55 -10.27
N GLU A 364 -15.90 -2.44 -10.96
CA GLU A 364 -16.71 -3.52 -10.39
C GLU A 364 -15.93 -4.38 -9.40
N ASN A 365 -14.70 -4.82 -9.75
CA ASN A 365 -13.88 -5.62 -8.86
C ASN A 365 -13.48 -4.86 -7.58
N MET A 366 -13.26 -3.56 -7.67
CA MET A 366 -12.98 -2.73 -6.48
C MET A 366 -14.21 -2.63 -5.58
N LEU A 367 -15.39 -2.39 -6.16
CA LEU A 367 -16.66 -2.18 -5.44
C LEU A 367 -17.15 -3.46 -4.75
N VAL A 368 -17.12 -4.61 -5.42
CA VAL A 368 -17.56 -5.89 -4.81
C VAL A 368 -16.62 -6.41 -3.72
N ASN A 369 -15.37 -5.93 -3.70
CA ASN A 369 -14.40 -6.25 -2.65
C ASN A 369 -14.36 -5.20 -1.52
N MET A 370 -15.19 -4.17 -1.60
CA MET A 370 -15.34 -3.13 -0.59
C MET A 370 -16.65 -3.40 0.18
N PRO A 371 -16.61 -3.61 1.52
CA PRO A 371 -17.83 -3.73 2.28
C PRO A 371 -18.60 -2.40 2.29
N ILE A 372 -19.93 -2.48 2.30
CA ILE A 372 -20.79 -1.29 2.43
C ILE A 372 -20.53 -0.66 3.79
N LEU A 373 -20.08 0.57 3.77
CA LEU A 373 -19.86 1.37 4.97
C LEU A 373 -21.06 2.30 5.16
N ALA A 374 -21.85 2.04 6.20
CA ALA A 374 -22.90 2.95 6.65
C ALA A 374 -22.36 3.84 7.78
N ARG A 375 -22.75 5.12 7.76
CA ARG A 375 -22.53 6.05 8.87
C ARG A 375 -23.53 5.83 10.00
#